data_4b0c790c14bb622309e3cea6e839d421
#
_entry.id   4b0c790c14bb622309e3cea6e839d421
#
_cell.length_a   1.000
_cell.length_b   1.000
_cell.length_c   1.000
_cell.angle_alpha   90.00
_cell.angle_beta   90.00
_cell.angle_gamma   90.00
#
_symmetry.space_group_name_H-M   'P 1'
#
loop_
_entity.id
_entity.type
_entity.pdbx_description
1 polymer ?
#
loop_
_entity_poly.entity_id
_entity_poly.type
_entity_poly.pdbx_seq_one_letter_code
_entity_poly.pdbx_strand_id
1 'polypeptide(L)'
;MNVTVERVENEATLKITAPAAEVNAGYKKAVQKIADQANIPGFRKGKAPRAIIEMHYGKEAVKQEAFEIVANKAYSEALDQEKLIPVSDPKVEESTFEEGKDMELTIKVTLKPEPELGEYKGLHVDKKEVEITDEQVEAQIKDMMGRDAKMVVAEEGAVIEKGDFAIIDFAGTVDGEPFSGGEGKGYPLEVGSNSFIPGFEDQLVGLSKGDSTDVEVTFPEDYFVKDLAGKEAVFKVNIQDVKRKELPELNDEYVASKTDCKTVEELRANYKERMQKAAEANAKAEYEHELIDLAVANAKFSVPEIMIEDKISQMVEEMKMSLESRKMSLDMYMQYTGLDMAKIRENQRPVAEENVKTDLVLDAIAKAEDIQVDMADVDAEIAAISAQHGAAPEEVKKIIKGNGTMGLLLANILRRKAAHVVIDSAK
;
A
#
# COMPACT_ATOMS: atom_id res chain seq x y z
N MET A 1 30.07 32.43 2.96
CA MET A 1 30.20 30.98 3.01
C MET A 1 30.61 30.46 1.64
N ASN A 2 31.54 29.49 1.57
CA ASN A 2 31.91 28.87 0.30
C ASN A 2 31.40 27.43 0.31
N VAL A 3 30.77 27.02 -0.81
CA VAL A 3 30.26 25.67 -0.99
C VAL A 3 30.84 25.08 -2.27
N THR A 4 31.29 23.84 -2.20
CA THR A 4 31.72 23.06 -3.36
C THR A 4 30.95 21.74 -3.33
N VAL A 5 30.33 21.38 -4.45
CA VAL A 5 29.51 20.18 -4.56
C VAL A 5 30.14 19.22 -5.56
N GLU A 6 30.44 18.02 -5.11
CA GLU A 6 30.81 16.89 -5.96
C GLU A 6 29.63 15.94 -6.05
N ARG A 7 29.14 15.66 -7.28
CA ARG A 7 27.98 14.76 -7.50
C ARG A 7 28.44 13.48 -8.19
N VAL A 8 27.98 12.35 -7.67
CA VAL A 8 28.17 11.03 -8.28
C VAL A 8 26.80 10.35 -8.26
N GLU A 9 26.14 10.27 -9.40
CA GLU A 9 24.75 9.80 -9.53
C GLU A 9 23.79 10.57 -8.59
N ASN A 10 23.17 9.87 -7.64
CA ASN A 10 22.25 10.45 -6.67
C ASN A 10 22.93 10.87 -5.36
N GLU A 11 24.25 10.74 -5.24
CA GLU A 11 24.99 11.16 -4.06
C GLU A 11 25.67 12.51 -4.29
N ALA A 12 25.60 13.39 -3.31
CA ALA A 12 26.33 14.64 -3.30
C ALA A 12 27.21 14.74 -2.06
N THR A 13 28.46 15.10 -2.29
CA THR A 13 29.41 15.48 -1.25
C THR A 13 29.55 16.99 -1.25
N LEU A 14 29.07 17.62 -0.18
CA LEU A 14 29.14 19.06 0.03
C LEU A 14 30.35 19.37 0.91
N LYS A 15 31.30 20.17 0.38
CA LYS A 15 32.41 20.76 1.15
C LYS A 15 32.03 22.20 1.45
N ILE A 16 31.76 22.50 2.71
CA ILE A 16 31.26 23.79 3.18
C ILE A 16 32.32 24.45 4.06
N THR A 17 32.65 25.71 3.76
CA THR A 17 33.49 26.51 4.59
C THR A 17 32.70 27.67 5.18
N ALA A 18 32.50 27.69 6.50
CA ALA A 18 31.85 28.80 7.21
C ALA A 18 32.93 29.70 7.88
N PRO A 19 32.87 31.02 7.68
CA PRO A 19 33.92 31.94 8.21
C PRO A 19 33.89 32.00 9.74
N ALA A 20 35.03 32.32 10.34
CA ALA A 20 35.23 32.43 11.79
C ALA A 20 34.22 33.37 12.48
N ALA A 21 33.73 34.38 11.76
CA ALA A 21 32.69 35.27 12.26
C ALA A 21 31.36 34.51 12.57
N GLU A 22 30.99 33.56 11.70
CA GLU A 22 29.79 32.72 11.90
C GLU A 22 29.99 31.68 13.01
N VAL A 23 31.18 31.09 13.06
CA VAL A 23 31.58 30.19 14.15
C VAL A 23 31.46 30.90 15.51
N ASN A 24 32.02 32.11 15.64
CA ASN A 24 31.92 32.91 16.87
C ASN A 24 30.49 33.31 17.20
N ALA A 25 29.66 33.61 16.21
CA ALA A 25 28.24 33.86 16.42
C ALA A 25 27.49 32.60 16.90
N GLY A 26 27.86 31.42 16.38
CA GLY A 26 27.37 30.12 16.84
C GLY A 26 27.67 29.85 18.31
N TYR A 27 28.92 30.08 18.74
CA TYR A 27 29.29 29.96 20.18
C TYR A 27 28.44 30.88 21.08
N LYS A 28 28.21 32.13 20.64
CA LYS A 28 27.34 33.07 21.41
C LYS A 28 25.91 32.52 21.51
N LYS A 29 25.35 32.00 20.42
CA LYS A 29 24.01 31.40 20.42
C LYS A 29 23.94 30.15 21.28
N ALA A 30 24.95 29.27 21.20
CA ALA A 30 25.03 28.07 22.02
C ALA A 30 25.03 28.36 23.51
N VAL A 31 25.86 29.31 23.92
CA VAL A 31 25.91 29.79 25.32
C VAL A 31 24.52 30.31 25.74
N GLN A 32 23.86 31.12 24.92
CA GLN A 32 22.54 31.65 25.23
C GLN A 32 21.49 30.54 25.30
N LYS A 33 21.48 29.60 24.35
CA LYS A 33 20.54 28.47 24.33
C LYS A 33 20.68 27.60 25.59
N ILE A 34 21.92 27.26 25.95
CA ILE A 34 22.20 26.49 27.17
C ILE A 34 21.76 27.30 28.41
N ALA A 35 22.06 28.61 28.49
CA ALA A 35 21.64 29.45 29.59
C ALA A 35 20.11 29.50 29.77
N ASP A 36 19.38 29.54 28.61
CA ASP A 36 17.93 29.61 28.63
C ASP A 36 17.27 28.27 29.04
N GLN A 37 17.93 27.16 28.80
CA GLN A 37 17.44 25.83 29.15
C GLN A 37 17.89 25.37 30.54
N ALA A 38 19.06 25.77 30.95
CA ALA A 38 19.71 25.34 32.18
C ALA A 38 19.12 25.99 33.45
N ASN A 39 19.06 25.20 34.52
CA ASN A 39 18.79 25.72 35.86
C ASN A 39 20.10 25.78 36.63
N ILE A 40 20.77 26.94 36.58
CA ILE A 40 22.08 27.14 37.20
C ILE A 40 21.87 27.83 38.58
N PRO A 41 22.30 27.20 39.68
CA PRO A 41 22.16 27.79 41.02
C PRO A 41 22.79 29.20 41.10
N GLY A 42 22.03 30.16 41.63
CA GLY A 42 22.48 31.55 41.77
C GLY A 42 22.25 32.47 40.57
N PHE A 43 21.74 31.94 39.45
CA PHE A 43 21.43 32.72 38.25
C PHE A 43 19.98 32.53 37.79
N ARG A 44 19.37 33.61 37.32
CA ARG A 44 18.09 33.54 36.63
C ARG A 44 18.30 32.91 35.25
N LYS A 45 17.36 32.09 34.78
CA LYS A 45 17.36 31.49 33.44
C LYS A 45 17.74 32.51 32.35
N GLY A 46 18.67 32.14 31.48
CA GLY A 46 19.18 33.00 30.39
C GLY A 46 20.15 34.10 30.83
N LYS A 47 20.57 34.17 32.11
CA LYS A 47 21.45 35.22 32.60
C LYS A 47 22.79 34.75 33.19
N ALA A 48 23.05 33.43 33.10
CA ALA A 48 24.33 32.90 33.54
C ALA A 48 25.43 33.32 32.58
N PRO A 49 26.59 33.83 33.05
CA PRO A 49 27.74 34.12 32.19
C PRO A 49 28.33 32.86 31.59
N ARG A 50 28.96 32.99 30.42
CA ARG A 50 29.61 31.86 29.69
C ARG A 50 30.53 31.05 30.61
N ALA A 51 31.38 31.68 31.40
CA ALA A 51 32.32 30.98 32.27
C ALA A 51 31.62 30.05 33.28
N ILE A 52 30.46 30.44 33.77
CA ILE A 52 29.64 29.62 34.69
C ILE A 52 29.00 28.45 33.95
N ILE A 53 28.51 28.67 32.72
CA ILE A 53 27.94 27.63 31.89
C ILE A 53 29.03 26.57 31.53
N GLU A 54 30.19 27.01 31.09
CA GLU A 54 31.32 26.14 30.79
C GLU A 54 31.84 25.37 32.03
N MET A 55 31.76 25.97 33.21
CA MET A 55 32.10 25.31 34.48
C MET A 55 31.13 24.21 34.86
N HIS A 56 29.82 24.42 34.58
CA HIS A 56 28.74 23.48 34.95
C HIS A 56 28.56 22.36 33.89
N TYR A 57 28.61 22.70 32.62
CA TYR A 57 28.29 21.78 31.49
C TYR A 57 29.53 21.32 30.74
N GLY A 58 30.68 21.94 30.98
CA GLY A 58 31.91 21.69 30.24
C GLY A 58 32.02 22.49 28.94
N LYS A 59 33.27 22.79 28.55
CA LYS A 59 33.52 23.51 27.31
C LYS A 59 33.12 22.70 26.05
N GLU A 60 33.23 21.37 26.12
CA GLU A 60 32.87 20.48 25.02
C GLU A 60 31.36 20.50 24.74
N ALA A 61 30.52 20.60 25.76
CA ALA A 61 29.07 20.72 25.56
C ALA A 61 28.69 22.03 24.83
N VAL A 62 29.36 23.14 25.18
CA VAL A 62 29.18 24.42 24.49
C VAL A 62 29.70 24.35 23.06
N LYS A 63 30.86 23.68 22.84
CA LYS A 63 31.42 23.47 21.52
C LYS A 63 30.52 22.64 20.64
N GLN A 64 29.95 21.55 21.15
CA GLN A 64 29.05 20.67 20.41
C GLN A 64 27.75 21.40 20.03
N GLU A 65 27.12 22.09 20.96
CA GLU A 65 25.93 22.89 20.68
C GLU A 65 26.22 24.00 19.63
N ALA A 66 27.40 24.64 19.73
CA ALA A 66 27.83 25.65 18.77
C ALA A 66 28.05 25.04 17.37
N PHE A 67 28.66 23.86 17.32
CA PHE A 67 28.86 23.11 16.07
C PHE A 67 27.52 22.78 15.41
N GLU A 68 26.55 22.23 16.16
CA GLU A 68 25.23 21.89 15.63
C GLU A 68 24.52 23.12 15.05
N ILE A 69 24.57 24.26 15.75
CA ILE A 69 23.94 25.51 15.29
C ILE A 69 24.60 25.99 13.98
N VAL A 70 25.91 25.99 13.90
CA VAL A 70 26.65 26.48 12.70
C VAL A 70 26.52 25.51 11.55
N ALA A 71 26.68 24.19 11.80
CA ALA A 71 26.60 23.15 10.79
C ALA A 71 25.18 23.09 10.15
N ASN A 72 24.12 23.10 10.96
CA ASN A 72 22.75 23.10 10.44
C ASN A 72 22.45 24.32 9.58
N LYS A 73 22.89 25.52 10.03
CA LYS A 73 22.74 26.74 9.26
C LYS A 73 23.50 26.66 7.94
N ALA A 74 24.77 26.26 8.00
CA ALA A 74 25.65 26.16 6.85
C ALA A 74 25.14 25.12 5.82
N TYR A 75 24.64 23.99 6.29
CA TYR A 75 24.02 22.97 5.47
C TYR A 75 22.76 23.48 4.76
N SER A 76 21.83 24.12 5.51
CA SER A 76 20.62 24.69 4.94
C SER A 76 20.92 25.72 3.86
N GLU A 77 21.86 26.67 4.13
CA GLU A 77 22.27 27.68 3.16
C GLU A 77 22.96 27.07 1.93
N ALA A 78 23.71 25.97 2.10
CA ALA A 78 24.35 25.25 1.00
C ALA A 78 23.31 24.57 0.09
N LEU A 79 22.29 23.94 0.67
CA LEU A 79 21.18 23.34 -0.09
C LEU A 79 20.42 24.38 -0.90
N ASP A 80 20.11 25.54 -0.30
CA ASP A 80 19.39 26.62 -0.95
C ASP A 80 20.21 27.25 -2.10
N GLN A 81 21.51 27.48 -1.86
CA GLN A 81 22.42 28.05 -2.86
C GLN A 81 22.56 27.14 -4.08
N GLU A 82 22.71 25.83 -3.88
CA GLU A 82 22.92 24.84 -4.92
C GLU A 82 21.61 24.21 -5.43
N LYS A 83 20.46 24.62 -4.88
CA LYS A 83 19.11 24.11 -5.20
C LYS A 83 19.02 22.58 -5.10
N LEU A 84 19.64 22.01 -4.06
CA LEU A 84 19.66 20.58 -3.83
C LEU A 84 18.42 20.16 -3.02
N ILE A 85 17.85 19.02 -3.39
CA ILE A 85 16.72 18.41 -2.65
C ILE A 85 17.22 17.09 -2.06
N PRO A 86 17.61 17.07 -0.76
CA PRO A 86 18.04 15.85 -0.10
C PRO A 86 16.85 14.92 0.19
N VAL A 87 17.08 13.62 0.08
CA VAL A 87 16.15 12.54 0.46
C VAL A 87 16.70 11.67 1.58
N SER A 88 17.91 11.95 2.08
CA SER A 88 18.48 11.29 3.24
C SER A 88 18.93 12.31 4.28
N ASP A 89 19.07 11.85 5.51
CA ASP A 89 19.75 12.62 6.53
C ASP A 89 21.22 12.91 6.13
N PRO A 90 21.74 14.10 6.45
CA PRO A 90 23.14 14.45 6.15
C PRO A 90 24.09 13.60 6.98
N LYS A 91 25.07 12.96 6.33
CA LYS A 91 26.14 12.24 6.99
C LYS A 91 27.40 13.09 6.99
N VAL A 92 27.83 13.53 8.17
CA VAL A 92 29.09 14.25 8.34
C VAL A 92 30.23 13.24 8.20
N GLU A 93 31.12 13.46 7.20
CA GLU A 93 32.32 12.65 7.00
C GLU A 93 33.53 13.26 7.71
N GLU A 94 33.72 14.56 7.52
CA GLU A 94 34.85 15.29 8.13
C GLU A 94 34.36 16.65 8.63
N SER A 95 34.92 17.11 9.76
CA SER A 95 34.66 18.44 10.27
C SER A 95 35.83 18.99 11.05
N THR A 96 36.15 20.26 10.81
CA THR A 96 37.06 21.03 11.66
C THR A 96 36.24 22.18 12.28
N PHE A 97 36.25 22.27 13.62
CA PHE A 97 35.47 23.28 14.32
C PHE A 97 36.21 23.78 15.55
N GLU A 98 36.70 25.01 15.48
CA GLU A 98 37.40 25.68 16.56
C GLU A 98 36.95 27.14 16.65
N GLU A 99 36.79 27.66 17.87
CA GLU A 99 36.42 29.06 18.10
C GLU A 99 37.50 30.00 17.51
N GLY A 100 37.06 31.00 16.75
CA GLY A 100 37.95 31.98 16.12
C GLY A 100 38.61 31.52 14.81
N LYS A 101 38.33 30.30 14.34
CA LYS A 101 38.78 29.79 13.05
C LYS A 101 37.57 29.51 12.14
N ASP A 102 37.84 29.43 10.85
CA ASP A 102 36.85 28.96 9.88
C ASP A 102 36.51 27.49 10.16
N MET A 103 35.23 27.16 9.98
CA MET A 103 34.75 25.76 10.03
C MET A 103 34.85 25.17 8.64
N GLU A 104 35.43 23.99 8.51
CA GLU A 104 35.34 23.15 7.35
C GLU A 104 34.44 21.95 7.67
N LEU A 105 33.49 21.66 6.79
CA LEU A 105 32.51 20.62 6.99
C LEU A 105 32.26 19.87 5.67
N THR A 106 32.49 18.57 5.67
CA THR A 106 32.20 17.68 4.55
C THR A 106 31.02 16.82 4.91
N ILE A 107 29.94 16.98 4.12
CA ILE A 107 28.68 16.26 4.31
C ILE A 107 28.38 15.46 3.05
N LYS A 108 28.05 14.19 3.24
CA LYS A 108 27.51 13.33 2.19
C LYS A 108 26.00 13.19 2.36
N VAL A 109 25.26 13.35 1.27
CA VAL A 109 23.79 13.30 1.27
C VAL A 109 23.31 12.67 -0.03
N THR A 110 22.19 11.92 0.05
CA THR A 110 21.50 11.40 -1.12
C THR A 110 20.49 12.43 -1.60
N LEU A 111 20.51 12.73 -2.89
CA LEU A 111 19.62 13.70 -3.52
C LEU A 111 18.43 12.99 -4.19
N LYS A 112 17.32 13.72 -4.32
CA LYS A 112 16.21 13.32 -5.16
C LYS A 112 16.69 13.20 -6.60
N PRO A 113 16.50 12.05 -7.29
CA PRO A 113 16.85 11.89 -8.69
C PRO A 113 16.10 12.87 -9.59
N GLU A 114 16.76 13.33 -10.63
CA GLU A 114 16.11 14.04 -11.73
C GLU A 114 16.08 13.10 -12.96
N PRO A 115 14.91 12.49 -13.28
CA PRO A 115 14.79 11.59 -14.41
C PRO A 115 15.07 12.30 -15.74
N GLU A 116 15.88 11.68 -16.60
CA GLU A 116 15.96 12.05 -18.00
C GLU A 116 14.73 11.50 -18.72
N LEU A 117 13.79 12.40 -19.05
CA LEU A 117 12.55 12.02 -19.71
C LEU A 117 12.82 11.50 -21.13
N GLY A 118 12.24 10.36 -21.46
CA GLY A 118 12.11 9.87 -22.83
C GLY A 118 10.83 10.39 -23.51
N GLU A 119 10.33 9.64 -24.48
CA GLU A 119 9.01 9.93 -25.06
C GLU A 119 7.91 9.62 -24.04
N TYR A 120 7.15 10.65 -23.65
CA TYR A 120 5.99 10.55 -22.76
C TYR A 120 4.71 11.12 -23.38
N LYS A 121 4.80 11.71 -24.60
CA LYS A 121 3.65 12.15 -25.40
C LYS A 121 3.48 11.29 -26.64
N GLY A 122 2.23 11.14 -27.08
CA GLY A 122 1.91 10.37 -28.27
C GLY A 122 2.20 8.86 -28.14
N LEU A 123 2.22 8.35 -26.93
CA LEU A 123 2.32 6.93 -26.63
C LEU A 123 1.09 6.20 -27.19
N HIS A 124 1.27 4.93 -27.54
CA HIS A 124 0.22 4.09 -28.06
C HIS A 124 0.08 2.85 -27.22
N VAL A 125 -1.14 2.61 -26.78
CA VAL A 125 -1.59 1.39 -26.09
C VAL A 125 -2.91 0.98 -26.72
N ASP A 126 -3.12 -0.30 -26.92
CA ASP A 126 -4.36 -0.81 -27.48
C ASP A 126 -5.49 -0.73 -26.44
N LYS A 127 -6.56 -0.02 -26.78
CA LYS A 127 -7.75 0.05 -25.92
C LYS A 127 -8.50 -1.28 -25.95
N LYS A 128 -8.69 -1.90 -24.79
CA LYS A 128 -9.50 -3.11 -24.67
C LYS A 128 -10.97 -2.74 -24.75
N GLU A 129 -11.66 -3.24 -25.76
CA GLU A 129 -13.12 -3.18 -25.78
C GLU A 129 -13.69 -4.22 -24.82
N VAL A 130 -14.60 -3.81 -23.97
CA VAL A 130 -15.24 -4.67 -22.99
C VAL A 130 -16.72 -4.72 -23.26
N GLU A 131 -17.22 -5.90 -23.56
CA GLU A 131 -18.64 -6.17 -23.75
C GLU A 131 -19.09 -7.19 -22.72
N ILE A 132 -20.15 -6.85 -21.99
CA ILE A 132 -20.77 -7.76 -21.01
C ILE A 132 -21.80 -8.63 -21.71
N THR A 133 -21.59 -9.94 -21.66
CA THR A 133 -22.50 -10.91 -22.24
C THR A 133 -23.72 -11.15 -21.34
N ASP A 134 -24.82 -11.56 -21.93
CA ASP A 134 -26.03 -11.90 -21.18
C ASP A 134 -25.79 -13.09 -20.24
N GLU A 135 -24.88 -14.00 -20.59
CA GLU A 135 -24.48 -15.12 -19.73
C GLU A 135 -23.80 -14.64 -18.43
N GLN A 136 -22.98 -13.61 -18.50
CA GLN A 136 -22.34 -13.00 -17.32
C GLN A 136 -23.38 -12.34 -16.42
N VAL A 137 -24.39 -11.70 -17.02
CA VAL A 137 -25.50 -11.10 -16.28
C VAL A 137 -26.33 -12.17 -15.57
N GLU A 138 -26.69 -13.26 -16.28
CA GLU A 138 -27.42 -14.37 -15.67
C GLU A 138 -26.62 -15.05 -14.55
N ALA A 139 -25.30 -15.21 -14.72
CA ALA A 139 -24.44 -15.76 -13.66
C ALA A 139 -24.47 -14.87 -12.38
N GLN A 140 -24.45 -13.56 -12.56
CA GLN A 140 -24.53 -12.61 -11.43
C GLN A 140 -25.89 -12.63 -10.74
N ILE A 141 -27.00 -12.77 -11.52
CA ILE A 141 -28.34 -12.91 -10.97
C ILE A 141 -28.44 -14.23 -10.22
N LYS A 142 -27.91 -15.32 -10.76
CA LYS A 142 -27.88 -16.63 -10.10
C LYS A 142 -27.10 -16.60 -8.78
N ASP A 143 -25.98 -15.88 -8.73
CA ASP A 143 -25.23 -15.68 -7.48
C ASP A 143 -26.07 -14.91 -6.43
N MET A 144 -26.76 -13.84 -6.86
CA MET A 144 -27.69 -13.13 -5.99
C MET A 144 -28.79 -14.04 -5.44
N MET A 145 -29.42 -14.86 -6.31
CA MET A 145 -30.46 -15.82 -5.90
C MET A 145 -29.88 -16.90 -4.97
N GLY A 146 -28.63 -17.29 -5.19
CA GLY A 146 -27.93 -18.27 -4.35
C GLY A 146 -27.82 -17.88 -2.88
N ARG A 147 -27.82 -16.57 -2.57
CA ARG A 147 -27.83 -16.07 -1.19
C ARG A 147 -29.16 -16.28 -0.48
N ASP A 148 -30.26 -16.36 -1.23
CA ASP A 148 -31.62 -16.61 -0.75
C ASP A 148 -32.05 -18.07 -0.95
N ALA A 149 -31.15 -18.94 -1.43
CA ALA A 149 -31.44 -20.33 -1.69
C ALA A 149 -31.84 -21.07 -0.40
N LYS A 150 -32.88 -21.90 -0.49
CA LYS A 150 -33.30 -22.78 0.60
C LYS A 150 -32.56 -24.11 0.49
N MET A 151 -32.05 -24.58 1.62
CA MET A 151 -31.48 -25.93 1.71
C MET A 151 -32.64 -26.93 1.87
N VAL A 152 -32.88 -27.70 0.85
CA VAL A 152 -33.85 -28.79 0.88
C VAL A 152 -33.14 -30.14 0.88
N VAL A 153 -33.72 -31.12 1.57
CA VAL A 153 -33.18 -32.50 1.51
C VAL A 153 -33.49 -33.05 0.13
N ALA A 154 -32.50 -33.59 -0.55
CA ALA A 154 -32.67 -34.18 -1.85
C ALA A 154 -33.60 -35.39 -1.82
N GLU A 155 -34.28 -35.68 -2.90
CA GLU A 155 -35.22 -36.84 -3.01
C GLU A 155 -34.48 -38.15 -2.72
N GLU A 156 -35.17 -39.16 -2.27
CA GLU A 156 -34.61 -40.47 -1.95
C GLU A 156 -34.03 -41.09 -3.22
N GLY A 157 -32.73 -41.45 -3.19
CA GLY A 157 -32.00 -41.95 -4.37
C GLY A 157 -31.38 -40.87 -5.28
N ALA A 158 -31.48 -39.58 -4.91
CA ALA A 158 -30.80 -38.52 -5.64
C ALA A 158 -29.30 -38.68 -5.53
N VAL A 159 -28.58 -38.50 -6.66
CA VAL A 159 -27.13 -38.48 -6.72
C VAL A 159 -26.61 -37.10 -6.44
N ILE A 160 -25.44 -37.01 -5.82
CA ILE A 160 -24.72 -35.76 -5.56
C ILE A 160 -24.29 -35.12 -6.86
N GLU A 161 -24.63 -33.87 -7.06
CA GLU A 161 -24.20 -33.03 -8.17
C GLU A 161 -23.31 -31.87 -7.65
N LYS A 162 -22.53 -31.25 -8.55
CA LYS A 162 -21.76 -30.05 -8.16
C LYS A 162 -22.69 -28.91 -7.69
N GLY A 163 -22.43 -28.37 -6.53
CA GLY A 163 -23.24 -27.36 -5.86
C GLY A 163 -24.19 -27.92 -4.78
N ASP A 164 -24.34 -29.28 -4.67
CA ASP A 164 -25.05 -29.90 -3.57
C ASP A 164 -24.25 -29.91 -2.28
N PHE A 165 -24.94 -29.98 -1.16
CA PHE A 165 -24.32 -30.17 0.17
C PHE A 165 -24.43 -31.62 0.58
N ALA A 166 -23.31 -32.32 0.58
CA ALA A 166 -23.22 -33.66 1.16
C ALA A 166 -22.95 -33.56 2.66
N ILE A 167 -23.80 -34.17 3.46
CA ILE A 167 -23.54 -34.36 4.89
C ILE A 167 -22.75 -35.67 5.02
N ILE A 168 -21.49 -35.56 5.36
CA ILE A 168 -20.54 -36.67 5.33
C ILE A 168 -19.95 -37.00 6.71
N ASP A 169 -19.73 -38.27 6.94
CA ASP A 169 -18.75 -38.73 7.92
C ASP A 169 -17.49 -39.15 7.18
N PHE A 170 -16.35 -38.72 7.63
CA PHE A 170 -15.08 -39.07 6.99
C PHE A 170 -14.01 -39.45 8.05
N ALA A 171 -13.15 -40.37 7.69
CA ALA A 171 -11.99 -40.76 8.47
C ALA A 171 -10.80 -40.99 7.53
N GLY A 172 -9.81 -40.10 7.63
CA GLY A 172 -8.61 -40.09 6.80
C GLY A 172 -7.43 -40.80 7.45
N THR A 173 -6.66 -41.49 6.63
CA THR A 173 -5.40 -42.11 7.01
C THR A 173 -4.31 -41.73 6.00
N VAL A 174 -3.09 -41.57 6.51
CA VAL A 174 -1.86 -41.41 5.72
C VAL A 174 -0.95 -42.55 6.07
N ASP A 175 -0.45 -43.28 5.09
CA ASP A 175 0.34 -44.51 5.31
C ASP A 175 -0.36 -45.56 6.22
N GLY A 176 -1.71 -45.54 6.25
CA GLY A 176 -2.54 -46.42 7.05
C GLY A 176 -2.72 -45.96 8.51
N GLU A 177 -2.12 -44.86 8.92
CA GLU A 177 -2.27 -44.29 10.26
C GLU A 177 -3.21 -43.08 10.28
N PRO A 178 -4.13 -42.95 11.26
CA PRO A 178 -4.99 -41.77 11.38
C PRO A 178 -4.18 -40.54 11.80
N PHE A 179 -4.56 -39.36 11.30
CA PHE A 179 -3.90 -38.11 11.63
C PHE A 179 -4.86 -37.09 12.24
N SER A 180 -4.30 -36.11 12.95
CA SER A 180 -5.08 -35.07 13.61
C SER A 180 -5.80 -34.20 12.59
N GLY A 181 -7.13 -34.07 12.72
CA GLY A 181 -7.97 -33.30 11.77
C GLY A 181 -8.43 -34.15 10.57
N GLY A 182 -8.06 -35.45 10.49
CA GLY A 182 -8.48 -36.35 9.42
C GLY A 182 -9.88 -36.94 9.58
N GLU A 183 -10.57 -36.71 10.72
CA GLU A 183 -11.92 -37.28 10.96
C GLU A 183 -12.96 -36.19 11.20
N GLY A 184 -14.19 -36.43 10.74
CA GLY A 184 -15.34 -35.61 11.01
C GLY A 184 -16.65 -36.38 10.86
N LYS A 185 -17.67 -35.98 11.63
CA LYS A 185 -19.00 -36.57 11.58
C LYS A 185 -20.06 -35.54 11.31
N GLY A 186 -20.99 -35.83 10.41
CA GLY A 186 -22.08 -34.95 10.05
C GLY A 186 -21.59 -33.62 9.42
N TYR A 187 -20.43 -33.64 8.77
CA TYR A 187 -19.84 -32.43 8.19
C TYR A 187 -20.58 -32.02 6.91
N PRO A 188 -21.10 -30.78 6.84
CA PRO A 188 -21.75 -30.28 5.63
C PRO A 188 -20.69 -29.81 4.63
N LEU A 189 -20.49 -30.54 3.55
CA LEU A 189 -19.55 -30.23 2.48
C LEU A 189 -20.29 -29.80 1.21
N GLU A 190 -20.06 -28.59 0.72
CA GLU A 190 -20.53 -28.14 -0.59
C GLU A 190 -19.62 -28.72 -1.69
N VAL A 191 -20.15 -29.61 -2.50
CA VAL A 191 -19.41 -30.31 -3.53
C VAL A 191 -19.09 -29.39 -4.71
N GLY A 192 -17.81 -29.20 -4.99
CA GLY A 192 -17.33 -28.25 -6.01
C GLY A 192 -16.91 -26.89 -5.43
N SER A 193 -16.93 -26.74 -4.10
CA SER A 193 -16.45 -25.52 -3.43
C SER A 193 -14.94 -25.39 -3.36
N ASN A 194 -14.21 -26.48 -3.61
CA ASN A 194 -12.76 -26.63 -3.39
C ASN A 194 -12.32 -26.30 -1.95
N SER A 195 -13.19 -26.52 -0.98
CA SER A 195 -12.89 -26.33 0.44
C SER A 195 -12.10 -27.50 1.06
N PHE A 196 -12.12 -28.65 0.41
CA PHE A 196 -11.33 -29.82 0.77
C PHE A 196 -10.11 -29.97 -0.15
N ILE A 197 -9.29 -31.00 0.14
CA ILE A 197 -8.10 -31.31 -0.65
C ILE A 197 -8.50 -31.51 -2.12
N PRO A 198 -7.75 -30.98 -3.09
CA PRO A 198 -8.07 -31.14 -4.51
C PRO A 198 -8.35 -32.60 -4.91
N GLY A 199 -9.45 -32.82 -5.62
CA GLY A 199 -9.88 -34.15 -6.03
C GLY A 199 -10.74 -34.91 -5.02
N PHE A 200 -10.93 -34.42 -3.79
CA PHE A 200 -11.80 -35.02 -2.80
C PHE A 200 -13.27 -34.91 -3.18
N GLU A 201 -13.72 -33.69 -3.47
CA GLU A 201 -15.11 -33.36 -3.76
C GLU A 201 -15.59 -33.99 -5.09
N ASP A 202 -14.70 -34.05 -6.08
CA ASP A 202 -15.04 -34.62 -7.40
C ASP A 202 -15.35 -36.14 -7.31
N GLN A 203 -14.75 -36.85 -6.36
CA GLN A 203 -15.01 -38.28 -6.15
C GLN A 203 -16.34 -38.57 -5.44
N LEU A 204 -16.96 -37.57 -4.85
CA LEU A 204 -18.29 -37.68 -4.25
C LEU A 204 -19.42 -37.50 -5.24
N VAL A 205 -19.16 -36.92 -6.40
CA VAL A 205 -20.16 -36.69 -7.46
C VAL A 205 -20.68 -38.05 -7.97
N GLY A 206 -22.00 -38.20 -8.02
CA GLY A 206 -22.65 -39.44 -8.47
C GLY A 206 -22.96 -40.42 -7.35
N LEU A 207 -22.51 -40.18 -6.12
CA LEU A 207 -22.89 -40.98 -4.95
C LEU A 207 -24.24 -40.53 -4.38
N SER A 208 -24.89 -41.39 -3.64
CA SER A 208 -26.19 -41.14 -3.03
C SER A 208 -26.13 -41.27 -1.51
N LYS A 209 -27.17 -40.81 -0.85
CA LYS A 209 -27.35 -40.99 0.61
C LYS A 209 -27.24 -42.48 0.99
N GLY A 210 -26.39 -42.77 1.96
CA GLY A 210 -26.09 -44.10 2.47
C GLY A 210 -24.91 -44.80 1.78
N ASP A 211 -24.37 -44.23 0.72
CA ASP A 211 -23.18 -44.76 0.07
C ASP A 211 -21.94 -44.51 0.89
N SER A 212 -21.00 -45.43 0.81
CA SER A 212 -19.68 -45.30 1.40
C SER A 212 -18.62 -45.53 0.33
N THR A 213 -17.60 -44.72 0.32
CA THR A 213 -16.49 -44.80 -0.64
C THR A 213 -15.16 -44.50 0.04
N ASP A 214 -14.09 -45.02 -0.53
CA ASP A 214 -12.73 -44.64 -0.18
C ASP A 214 -12.29 -43.57 -1.19
N VAL A 215 -11.99 -42.36 -0.69
CA VAL A 215 -11.54 -41.20 -1.47
C VAL A 215 -10.04 -41.09 -1.35
N GLU A 216 -9.35 -41.26 -2.47
CA GLU A 216 -7.88 -41.18 -2.54
C GLU A 216 -7.46 -39.81 -3.05
N VAL A 217 -6.64 -39.09 -2.26
CA VAL A 217 -6.16 -37.73 -2.61
C VAL A 217 -4.71 -37.55 -2.17
N THR A 218 -4.02 -36.63 -2.81
CA THR A 218 -2.66 -36.23 -2.43
C THR A 218 -2.69 -34.82 -1.86
N PHE A 219 -2.12 -34.62 -0.68
CA PHE A 219 -1.97 -33.30 -0.12
C PHE A 219 -1.09 -32.41 -1.01
N PRO A 220 -1.42 -31.14 -1.24
CA PRO A 220 -0.55 -30.20 -1.95
C PRO A 220 0.84 -30.10 -1.28
N GLU A 221 1.88 -29.83 -2.09
CA GLU A 221 3.26 -29.66 -1.58
C GLU A 221 3.41 -28.47 -0.64
N ASP A 222 2.56 -27.46 -0.78
CA ASP A 222 2.49 -26.23 0.01
C ASP A 222 1.48 -26.31 1.17
N TYR A 223 1.03 -27.52 1.53
CA TYR A 223 0.05 -27.69 2.60
C TYR A 223 0.60 -27.18 3.94
N PHE A 224 -0.25 -26.49 4.71
CA PHE A 224 0.14 -25.80 5.95
C PHE A 224 0.69 -26.74 7.04
N VAL A 225 0.30 -28.04 7.05
CA VAL A 225 0.89 -29.08 7.91
C VAL A 225 2.01 -29.78 7.15
N LYS A 226 3.26 -29.44 7.46
CA LYS A 226 4.45 -29.97 6.75
C LYS A 226 4.58 -31.49 6.75
N ASP A 227 4.06 -32.15 7.78
CA ASP A 227 4.12 -33.62 7.93
C ASP A 227 3.15 -34.34 6.99
N LEU A 228 2.18 -33.63 6.42
CA LEU A 228 1.19 -34.12 5.47
C LEU A 228 1.45 -33.68 4.03
N ALA A 229 2.23 -32.60 3.81
CA ALA A 229 2.52 -32.06 2.50
C ALA A 229 3.09 -33.12 1.54
N GLY A 230 2.50 -33.22 0.33
CA GLY A 230 2.90 -34.16 -0.71
C GLY A 230 2.58 -35.63 -0.44
N LYS A 231 1.92 -35.98 0.67
CA LYS A 231 1.57 -37.37 0.99
C LYS A 231 0.22 -37.80 0.43
N GLU A 232 0.11 -39.07 0.11
CA GLU A 232 -1.16 -39.68 -0.27
C GLU A 232 -1.98 -40.00 1.00
N ALA A 233 -3.27 -39.69 0.93
CA ALA A 233 -4.23 -39.94 1.98
C ALA A 233 -5.45 -40.68 1.44
N VAL A 234 -5.97 -41.60 2.23
CA VAL A 234 -7.20 -42.33 1.93
C VAL A 234 -8.23 -41.95 2.98
N PHE A 235 -9.37 -41.44 2.54
CA PHE A 235 -10.49 -41.05 3.38
C PHE A 235 -11.64 -42.04 3.18
N LYS A 236 -12.06 -42.71 4.24
CA LYS A 236 -13.33 -43.45 4.24
C LYS A 236 -14.44 -42.46 4.45
N VAL A 237 -15.27 -42.29 3.43
CA VAL A 237 -16.38 -41.31 3.46
C VAL A 237 -17.70 -42.06 3.41
N ASN A 238 -18.60 -41.67 4.31
CA ASN A 238 -19.99 -42.14 4.33
C ASN A 238 -20.93 -40.98 4.16
N ILE A 239 -21.84 -41.07 3.17
CA ILE A 239 -22.82 -40.02 2.85
C ILE A 239 -24.05 -40.21 3.76
N GLN A 240 -24.22 -39.32 4.75
CA GLN A 240 -25.37 -39.35 5.66
C GLN A 240 -26.64 -38.77 5.06
N ASP A 241 -26.47 -37.64 4.35
CA ASP A 241 -27.59 -36.95 3.69
C ASP A 241 -27.09 -36.10 2.54
N VAL A 242 -27.97 -35.81 1.58
CA VAL A 242 -27.71 -34.88 0.48
C VAL A 242 -28.75 -33.76 0.54
N LYS A 243 -28.22 -32.52 0.60
CA LYS A 243 -29.08 -31.35 0.54
C LYS A 243 -28.75 -30.54 -0.70
N ARG A 244 -29.78 -30.04 -1.34
CA ARG A 244 -29.67 -29.26 -2.57
C ARG A 244 -30.08 -27.82 -2.31
N LYS A 245 -29.34 -26.89 -2.92
CA LYS A 245 -29.75 -25.47 -2.94
C LYS A 245 -30.92 -25.32 -3.91
N GLU A 246 -32.12 -25.12 -3.42
CA GLU A 246 -33.25 -24.74 -4.23
C GLU A 246 -33.26 -23.21 -4.36
N LEU A 247 -32.95 -22.73 -5.57
CA LEU A 247 -32.99 -21.30 -5.87
C LEU A 247 -34.46 -20.84 -5.88
N PRO A 248 -34.77 -19.64 -5.37
CA PRO A 248 -36.09 -19.05 -5.53
C PRO A 248 -36.41 -18.91 -7.03
N GLU A 249 -37.69 -18.91 -7.38
CA GLU A 249 -38.10 -18.67 -8.75
C GLU A 249 -37.83 -17.20 -9.13
N LEU A 250 -37.14 -16.99 -10.23
CA LEU A 250 -36.83 -15.64 -10.72
C LEU A 250 -38.10 -15.08 -11.42
N ASN A 251 -38.87 -14.32 -10.67
CA ASN A 251 -40.05 -13.63 -11.14
C ASN A 251 -40.08 -12.18 -10.64
N ASP A 252 -41.02 -11.38 -11.16
CA ASP A 252 -41.11 -9.95 -10.82
C ASP A 252 -41.40 -9.72 -9.33
N GLU A 253 -42.15 -10.61 -8.68
CA GLU A 253 -42.48 -10.51 -7.25
C GLU A 253 -41.22 -10.71 -6.40
N TYR A 254 -40.36 -11.70 -6.73
CA TYR A 254 -39.07 -11.92 -6.08
C TYR A 254 -38.17 -10.71 -6.28
N VAL A 255 -38.02 -10.22 -7.51
CA VAL A 255 -37.20 -9.07 -7.86
C VAL A 255 -37.61 -7.83 -7.05
N ALA A 256 -38.91 -7.50 -7.03
CA ALA A 256 -39.44 -6.35 -6.29
C ALA A 256 -39.27 -6.49 -4.77
N SER A 257 -39.19 -7.71 -4.24
CA SER A 257 -38.99 -7.95 -2.80
C SER A 257 -37.52 -7.82 -2.36
N LYS A 258 -36.56 -7.99 -3.27
CA LYS A 258 -35.14 -8.10 -2.96
C LYS A 258 -34.30 -6.97 -3.52
N THR A 259 -34.80 -6.25 -4.47
CA THR A 259 -34.08 -5.18 -5.18
C THR A 259 -34.97 -3.95 -5.37
N ASP A 260 -34.41 -2.85 -5.82
CA ASP A 260 -35.15 -1.64 -6.19
C ASP A 260 -35.81 -1.75 -7.57
N CYS A 261 -35.58 -2.85 -8.32
CA CYS A 261 -36.16 -3.11 -9.61
C CYS A 261 -37.57 -3.72 -9.46
N LYS A 262 -38.47 -3.48 -10.44
CA LYS A 262 -39.85 -3.97 -10.41
C LYS A 262 -40.07 -5.23 -11.23
N THR A 263 -39.21 -5.46 -12.24
CA THR A 263 -39.32 -6.59 -13.15
C THR A 263 -37.99 -7.28 -13.36
N VAL A 264 -38.01 -8.54 -13.80
CA VAL A 264 -36.84 -9.31 -14.16
C VAL A 264 -36.04 -8.63 -15.30
N GLU A 265 -36.75 -8.04 -16.27
CA GLU A 265 -36.13 -7.31 -17.37
C GLU A 265 -35.37 -6.07 -16.88
N GLU A 266 -35.98 -5.31 -15.97
CA GLU A 266 -35.34 -4.14 -15.34
C GLU A 266 -34.13 -4.56 -14.54
N LEU A 267 -34.18 -5.67 -13.82
CA LEU A 267 -33.04 -6.23 -13.09
C LEU A 267 -31.88 -6.57 -14.02
N ARG A 268 -32.13 -7.30 -15.12
CA ARG A 268 -31.13 -7.65 -16.13
C ARG A 268 -30.49 -6.42 -16.74
N ALA A 269 -31.30 -5.45 -17.13
CA ALA A 269 -30.80 -4.18 -17.68
C ALA A 269 -29.93 -3.42 -16.69
N ASN A 270 -30.34 -3.35 -15.43
CA ASN A 270 -29.58 -2.68 -14.36
C ASN A 270 -28.25 -3.38 -14.10
N TYR A 271 -28.24 -4.73 -14.00
CA TYR A 271 -26.98 -5.47 -13.81
C TYR A 271 -26.06 -5.30 -15.02
N LYS A 272 -26.58 -5.42 -16.25
CA LYS A 272 -25.79 -5.23 -17.47
C LYS A 272 -25.15 -3.84 -17.51
N GLU A 273 -25.95 -2.80 -17.25
CA GLU A 273 -25.46 -1.42 -17.22
C GLU A 273 -24.38 -1.21 -16.13
N ARG A 274 -24.59 -1.73 -14.92
CA ARG A 274 -23.63 -1.62 -13.82
C ARG A 274 -22.33 -2.37 -14.12
N MET A 275 -22.44 -3.61 -14.62
CA MET A 275 -21.29 -4.42 -15.00
C MET A 275 -20.52 -3.78 -16.16
N GLN A 276 -21.23 -3.27 -17.17
CA GLN A 276 -20.61 -2.58 -18.31
C GLN A 276 -19.84 -1.34 -17.85
N LYS A 277 -20.46 -0.46 -17.04
CA LYS A 277 -19.82 0.72 -16.47
C LYS A 277 -18.59 0.37 -15.63
N ALA A 278 -18.68 -0.69 -14.81
CA ALA A 278 -17.54 -1.14 -14.00
C ALA A 278 -16.40 -1.69 -14.87
N ALA A 279 -16.72 -2.47 -15.88
CA ALA A 279 -15.75 -3.04 -16.81
C ALA A 279 -15.09 -1.96 -17.67
N GLU A 280 -15.85 -0.97 -18.17
CA GLU A 280 -15.32 0.18 -18.90
C GLU A 280 -14.40 1.04 -18.02
N ALA A 281 -14.79 1.27 -16.76
CA ALA A 281 -13.97 2.01 -15.80
C ALA A 281 -12.65 1.29 -15.51
N ASN A 282 -12.68 -0.04 -15.33
CA ASN A 282 -11.50 -0.86 -15.13
C ASN A 282 -10.60 -0.87 -16.38
N ALA A 283 -11.16 -1.08 -17.56
CA ALA A 283 -10.41 -1.05 -18.81
C ALA A 283 -9.76 0.32 -19.07
N LYS A 284 -10.49 1.40 -18.72
CA LYS A 284 -9.95 2.76 -18.79
C LYS A 284 -8.78 2.95 -17.81
N ALA A 285 -8.93 2.50 -16.58
CA ALA A 285 -7.88 2.59 -15.56
C ALA A 285 -6.63 1.78 -15.96
N GLU A 286 -6.80 0.56 -16.49
CA GLU A 286 -5.70 -0.23 -17.06
C GLU A 286 -4.99 0.50 -18.20
N TYR A 287 -5.74 1.03 -19.16
CA TYR A 287 -5.19 1.79 -20.27
C TYR A 287 -4.38 3.01 -19.82
N GLU A 288 -4.92 3.79 -18.86
CA GLU A 288 -4.24 4.94 -18.29
C GLU A 288 -2.96 4.52 -17.54
N HIS A 289 -3.00 3.40 -16.82
CA HIS A 289 -1.85 2.85 -16.13
C HIS A 289 -0.75 2.39 -17.10
N GLU A 290 -1.11 1.62 -18.13
CA GLU A 290 -0.16 1.16 -19.15
C GLU A 290 0.53 2.32 -19.88
N LEU A 291 -0.18 3.44 -20.14
CA LEU A 291 0.42 4.65 -20.72
C LEU A 291 1.46 5.29 -19.80
N ILE A 292 1.15 5.34 -18.50
CA ILE A 292 2.08 5.89 -17.50
C ILE A 292 3.30 4.99 -17.37
N ASP A 293 3.11 3.66 -17.34
CA ASP A 293 4.20 2.68 -17.27
C ASP A 293 5.15 2.80 -18.46
N LEU A 294 4.61 2.99 -19.67
CA LEU A 294 5.43 3.25 -20.86
C LEU A 294 6.24 4.55 -20.73
N ALA A 295 5.64 5.62 -20.21
CA ALA A 295 6.36 6.87 -19.97
C ALA A 295 7.49 6.67 -18.94
N VAL A 296 7.24 5.89 -17.88
CA VAL A 296 8.23 5.53 -16.85
C VAL A 296 9.34 4.66 -17.46
N ALA A 297 9.00 3.67 -18.27
CA ALA A 297 9.98 2.79 -18.92
C ALA A 297 10.89 3.53 -19.90
N ASN A 298 10.40 4.60 -20.53
CA ASN A 298 11.17 5.44 -21.44
C ASN A 298 12.14 6.40 -20.71
N ALA A 299 11.96 6.63 -19.41
CA ALA A 299 12.81 7.52 -18.62
C ALA A 299 14.07 6.80 -18.11
N LYS A 300 15.18 7.56 -17.99
CA LYS A 300 16.47 7.01 -17.50
C LYS A 300 16.87 7.67 -16.19
N PHE A 301 16.94 6.90 -15.15
CA PHE A 301 17.39 7.31 -13.82
C PHE A 301 17.59 6.08 -12.92
N SER A 302 18.29 6.27 -11.80
CA SER A 302 18.39 5.29 -10.73
C SER A 302 17.61 5.78 -9.50
N VAL A 303 16.92 4.89 -8.82
CA VAL A 303 16.17 5.23 -7.60
C VAL A 303 17.03 4.90 -6.40
N PRO A 304 17.31 5.88 -5.50
CA PRO A 304 18.00 5.61 -4.25
C PRO A 304 17.22 4.66 -3.36
N GLU A 305 17.92 3.72 -2.74
CA GLU A 305 17.34 2.72 -1.83
C GLU A 305 16.51 3.34 -0.72
N ILE A 306 16.97 4.48 -0.18
CA ILE A 306 16.26 5.17 0.90
C ILE A 306 14.84 5.59 0.51
N MET A 307 14.63 6.02 -0.75
CA MET A 307 13.29 6.41 -1.22
C MET A 307 12.34 5.20 -1.32
N ILE A 308 12.89 4.03 -1.69
CA ILE A 308 12.12 2.77 -1.73
C ILE A 308 11.74 2.35 -0.31
N GLU A 309 12.68 2.39 0.63
CA GLU A 309 12.43 2.04 2.04
C GLU A 309 11.44 2.99 2.72
N ASP A 310 11.49 4.29 2.42
CA ASP A 310 10.52 5.28 2.90
C ASP A 310 9.13 4.99 2.34
N LYS A 311 9.04 4.66 1.05
CA LYS A 311 7.76 4.29 0.41
C LYS A 311 7.20 3.00 1.00
N ILE A 312 8.02 1.97 1.23
CA ILE A 312 7.60 0.74 1.91
C ILE A 312 7.05 1.07 3.30
N SER A 313 7.74 1.95 4.05
CA SER A 313 7.31 2.34 5.39
C SER A 313 5.95 3.07 5.36
N GLN A 314 5.74 3.94 4.38
CA GLN A 314 4.46 4.60 4.14
C GLN A 314 3.36 3.56 3.80
N MET A 315 3.62 2.62 2.88
CA MET A 315 2.65 1.60 2.47
C MET A 315 2.27 0.65 3.62
N VAL A 316 3.23 0.32 4.49
CA VAL A 316 2.96 -0.48 5.70
C VAL A 316 2.07 0.28 6.69
N GLU A 317 2.29 1.60 6.86
CA GLU A 317 1.42 2.40 7.74
C GLU A 317 0.01 2.58 7.14
N GLU A 318 -0.12 2.75 5.82
CA GLU A 318 -1.41 2.75 5.12
C GLU A 318 -2.14 1.41 5.27
N MET A 319 -1.42 0.28 5.14
CA MET A 319 -1.95 -1.05 5.39
C MET A 319 -2.46 -1.20 6.82
N LYS A 320 -1.69 -0.74 7.81
CA LYS A 320 -2.08 -0.75 9.21
C LYS A 320 -3.36 0.05 9.45
N MET A 321 -3.46 1.27 8.93
CA MET A 321 -4.68 2.09 9.03
C MET A 321 -5.88 1.41 8.36
N SER A 322 -5.68 0.77 7.20
CA SER A 322 -6.73 -0.01 6.52
C SER A 322 -7.21 -1.19 7.35
N LEU A 323 -6.30 -1.93 7.98
CA LEU A 323 -6.65 -3.03 8.89
C LEU A 323 -7.41 -2.54 10.12
N GLU A 324 -6.96 -1.45 10.74
CA GLU A 324 -7.60 -0.85 11.91
C GLU A 324 -9.05 -0.39 11.60
N SER A 325 -9.29 0.15 10.40
CA SER A 325 -10.64 0.51 9.94
C SER A 325 -11.59 -0.70 9.90
N ARG A 326 -11.04 -1.90 9.70
CA ARG A 326 -11.73 -3.20 9.71
C ARG A 326 -11.69 -3.90 11.07
N LYS A 327 -11.25 -3.19 12.13
CA LYS A 327 -11.11 -3.70 13.50
C LYS A 327 -10.10 -4.85 13.64
N MET A 328 -9.10 -4.90 12.76
CA MET A 328 -7.99 -5.84 12.79
C MET A 328 -6.69 -5.08 13.07
N SER A 329 -5.86 -5.56 13.98
CA SER A 329 -4.51 -5.02 14.16
C SER A 329 -3.53 -5.67 13.20
N LEU A 330 -2.40 -5.00 12.94
CA LEU A 330 -1.32 -5.57 12.13
C LEU A 330 -0.77 -6.86 12.75
N ASP A 331 -0.67 -6.93 14.09
CA ASP A 331 -0.22 -8.13 14.80
C ASP A 331 -1.19 -9.31 14.59
N MET A 332 -2.50 -9.05 14.64
CA MET A 332 -3.50 -10.09 14.35
C MET A 332 -3.41 -10.57 12.90
N TYR A 333 -3.19 -9.65 11.97
CA TYR A 333 -2.97 -9.98 10.56
C TYR A 333 -1.73 -10.87 10.38
N MET A 334 -0.61 -10.52 11.00
CA MET A 334 0.62 -11.33 10.97
C MET A 334 0.41 -12.72 11.57
N GLN A 335 -0.30 -12.82 12.69
CA GLN A 335 -0.63 -14.11 13.29
C GLN A 335 -1.53 -14.99 12.40
N TYR A 336 -2.51 -14.36 11.74
CA TYR A 336 -3.44 -15.08 10.88
C TYR A 336 -2.80 -15.55 9.57
N THR A 337 -1.92 -14.73 8.98
CA THR A 337 -1.25 -15.04 7.71
C THR A 337 0.07 -15.81 7.87
N GLY A 338 0.63 -15.86 9.08
CA GLY A 338 1.96 -16.42 9.32
C GLY A 338 3.11 -15.58 8.77
N LEU A 339 2.84 -14.34 8.31
CA LEU A 339 3.85 -13.42 7.79
C LEU A 339 4.48 -12.64 8.94
N ASP A 340 5.78 -12.40 8.86
CA ASP A 340 6.48 -11.43 9.70
C ASP A 340 6.61 -10.06 9.00
N MET A 341 7.04 -9.05 9.74
CA MET A 341 7.22 -7.69 9.22
C MET A 341 8.25 -7.64 8.08
N ALA A 342 9.30 -8.44 8.13
CA ALA A 342 10.33 -8.48 7.10
C ALA A 342 9.74 -8.98 5.78
N LYS A 343 8.91 -10.02 5.83
CA LYS A 343 8.25 -10.56 4.65
C LYS A 343 7.16 -9.64 4.08
N ILE A 344 6.44 -8.94 4.97
CA ILE A 344 5.49 -7.90 4.54
C ILE A 344 6.22 -6.80 3.76
N ARG A 345 7.34 -6.29 4.29
CA ARG A 345 8.16 -5.27 3.62
C ARG A 345 8.73 -5.78 2.30
N GLU A 346 9.24 -7.02 2.27
CA GLU A 346 9.75 -7.65 1.04
C GLU A 346 8.66 -7.74 -0.04
N ASN A 347 7.45 -8.16 0.34
CA ASN A 347 6.32 -8.25 -0.59
C ASN A 347 5.87 -6.87 -1.13
N GLN A 348 6.01 -5.79 -0.33
CA GLN A 348 5.66 -4.43 -0.76
C GLN A 348 6.72 -3.78 -1.65
N ARG A 349 7.97 -4.28 -1.62
CA ARG A 349 9.11 -3.66 -2.29
C ARG A 349 8.92 -3.44 -3.80
N PRO A 350 8.46 -4.41 -4.61
CA PRO A 350 8.29 -4.21 -6.05
C PRO A 350 7.31 -3.07 -6.37
N VAL A 351 6.18 -3.04 -5.66
CA VAL A 351 5.16 -2.00 -5.82
C VAL A 351 5.67 -0.64 -5.34
N ALA A 352 6.43 -0.61 -4.24
CA ALA A 352 7.04 0.62 -3.74
C ALA A 352 8.04 1.21 -4.76
N GLU A 353 8.89 0.37 -5.35
CA GLU A 353 9.85 0.80 -6.36
C GLU A 353 9.15 1.38 -7.60
N GLU A 354 8.10 0.72 -8.10
CA GLU A 354 7.28 1.20 -9.20
C GLU A 354 6.60 2.53 -8.88
N ASN A 355 5.97 2.65 -7.72
CA ASN A 355 5.35 3.88 -7.26
C ASN A 355 6.36 5.04 -7.18
N VAL A 356 7.57 4.80 -6.64
CA VAL A 356 8.60 5.84 -6.56
C VAL A 356 9.06 6.27 -7.95
N LYS A 357 9.24 5.32 -8.89
CA LYS A 357 9.60 5.63 -10.29
C LYS A 357 8.53 6.49 -10.95
N THR A 358 7.27 6.09 -10.80
CA THR A 358 6.11 6.83 -11.34
C THR A 358 6.03 8.24 -10.76
N ASP A 359 6.16 8.39 -9.44
CA ASP A 359 6.15 9.68 -8.77
C ASP A 359 7.25 10.61 -9.30
N LEU A 360 8.47 10.09 -9.46
CA LEU A 360 9.62 10.86 -9.96
C LEU A 360 9.45 11.30 -11.43
N VAL A 361 8.96 10.40 -12.28
CA VAL A 361 8.73 10.72 -13.71
C VAL A 361 7.61 11.74 -13.86
N LEU A 362 6.51 11.59 -13.13
CA LEU A 362 5.41 12.56 -13.17
C LEU A 362 5.84 13.92 -12.62
N ASP A 363 6.67 13.99 -11.57
CA ASP A 363 7.26 15.24 -11.08
C ASP A 363 8.15 15.89 -12.14
N ALA A 364 8.93 15.11 -12.89
CA ALA A 364 9.78 15.61 -13.98
C ALA A 364 8.95 16.11 -15.18
N ILE A 365 7.87 15.40 -15.54
CA ILE A 365 6.92 15.84 -16.58
C ILE A 365 6.24 17.13 -16.15
N ALA A 366 5.79 17.25 -14.90
CA ALA A 366 5.19 18.47 -14.37
C ALA A 366 6.13 19.67 -14.48
N LYS A 367 7.41 19.47 -14.21
CA LYS A 367 8.46 20.49 -14.37
C LYS A 367 8.70 20.85 -15.85
N ALA A 368 8.73 19.85 -16.72
CA ALA A 368 8.95 20.06 -18.17
C ALA A 368 7.79 20.79 -18.85
N GLU A 369 6.55 20.54 -18.40
CA GLU A 369 5.33 21.15 -18.93
C GLU A 369 4.92 22.44 -18.18
N ASP A 370 5.73 22.91 -17.23
CA ASP A 370 5.45 24.08 -16.38
C ASP A 370 4.05 24.04 -15.73
N ILE A 371 3.66 22.86 -15.25
CA ILE A 371 2.34 22.65 -14.65
C ILE A 371 2.25 23.37 -13.33
N GLN A 372 1.24 24.21 -13.17
CA GLN A 372 0.96 24.94 -11.93
C GLN A 372 -0.29 24.39 -11.26
N VAL A 373 -0.28 24.38 -9.92
CA VAL A 373 -1.44 24.04 -9.09
C VAL A 373 -2.02 25.32 -8.52
N ASP A 374 -3.27 25.61 -8.81
CA ASP A 374 -3.98 26.77 -8.28
C ASP A 374 -4.92 26.42 -7.13
N MET A 375 -5.55 27.42 -6.53
CA MET A 375 -6.49 27.20 -5.42
C MET A 375 -7.75 26.46 -5.84
N ALA A 376 -8.17 26.55 -7.11
CA ALA A 376 -9.34 25.84 -7.61
C ALA A 376 -9.06 24.33 -7.69
N ASP A 377 -7.84 23.95 -8.09
CA ASP A 377 -7.39 22.54 -8.06
C ASP A 377 -7.42 21.98 -6.64
N VAL A 378 -6.93 22.76 -5.67
CA VAL A 378 -6.91 22.37 -4.26
C VAL A 378 -8.33 22.22 -3.70
N ASP A 379 -9.21 23.17 -3.98
CA ASP A 379 -10.60 23.12 -3.50
C ASP A 379 -11.37 21.96 -4.16
N ALA A 380 -11.11 21.66 -5.43
CA ALA A 380 -11.68 20.50 -6.12
C ALA A 380 -11.22 19.18 -5.49
N GLU A 381 -9.95 19.04 -5.15
CA GLU A 381 -9.41 17.85 -4.51
C GLU A 381 -9.98 17.66 -3.10
N ILE A 382 -10.05 18.73 -2.33
CA ILE A 382 -10.67 18.71 -0.99
C ILE A 382 -12.15 18.29 -1.11
N ALA A 383 -12.88 18.77 -2.12
CA ALA A 383 -14.26 18.38 -2.35
C ALA A 383 -14.38 16.89 -2.70
N ALA A 384 -13.47 16.35 -3.51
CA ALA A 384 -13.43 14.93 -3.86
C ALA A 384 -13.17 14.05 -2.63
N ILE A 385 -12.18 14.41 -1.80
CA ILE A 385 -11.87 13.72 -0.54
C ILE A 385 -13.10 13.79 0.42
N SER A 386 -13.74 14.94 0.50
CA SER A 386 -14.93 15.16 1.34
C SER A 386 -16.09 14.25 0.91
N ALA A 387 -16.34 14.15 -0.39
CA ALA A 387 -17.39 13.28 -0.94
C ALA A 387 -17.09 11.80 -0.65
N GLN A 388 -15.84 11.38 -0.77
CA GLN A 388 -15.43 10.00 -0.52
C GLN A 388 -15.59 9.59 0.95
N HIS A 389 -15.30 10.50 1.89
CA HIS A 389 -15.32 10.22 3.33
C HIS A 389 -16.61 10.71 4.03
N GLY A 390 -17.52 11.35 3.32
CA GLY A 390 -18.75 11.90 3.89
C GLY A 390 -18.50 13.02 4.92
N ALA A 391 -17.35 13.72 4.82
CA ALA A 391 -16.93 14.78 5.72
C ALA A 391 -17.20 16.17 5.10
N ALA A 392 -17.31 17.23 5.92
CA ALA A 392 -17.44 18.58 5.38
C ALA A 392 -16.10 19.08 4.80
N PRO A 393 -16.06 19.79 3.65
CA PRO A 393 -14.83 20.28 3.04
C PRO A 393 -13.96 21.14 3.98
N GLU A 394 -14.58 21.94 4.83
CA GLU A 394 -13.88 22.78 5.81
C GLU A 394 -13.18 21.95 6.91
N GLU A 395 -13.76 20.82 7.30
CA GLU A 395 -13.13 19.89 8.25
C GLU A 395 -11.92 19.19 7.63
N VAL A 396 -12.07 18.70 6.40
CA VAL A 396 -10.95 18.10 5.63
C VAL A 396 -9.81 19.09 5.48
N LYS A 397 -10.11 20.34 5.08
CA LYS A 397 -9.13 21.43 4.96
C LYS A 397 -8.41 21.74 6.27
N LYS A 398 -9.15 21.72 7.40
CA LYS A 398 -8.58 21.94 8.72
C LYS A 398 -7.65 20.80 9.14
N ILE A 399 -8.02 19.55 8.87
CA ILE A 399 -7.20 18.36 9.15
C ILE A 399 -5.90 18.41 8.34
N ILE A 400 -5.97 18.65 7.03
CA ILE A 400 -4.81 18.76 6.14
C ILE A 400 -3.84 19.83 6.61
N LYS A 401 -4.37 21.03 7.00
CA LYS A 401 -3.54 22.11 7.54
C LYS A 401 -2.95 21.75 8.91
N GLY A 402 -3.74 21.12 9.78
CA GLY A 402 -3.31 20.74 11.14
C GLY A 402 -2.22 19.68 11.13
N ASN A 403 -2.27 18.74 10.21
CA ASN A 403 -1.30 17.65 10.04
C ASN A 403 -0.08 18.05 9.21
N GLY A 404 -0.06 19.27 8.62
CA GLY A 404 1.03 19.72 7.76
C GLY A 404 1.11 18.98 6.40
N THR A 405 0.05 18.27 5.99
CA THR A 405 0.03 17.44 4.77
C THR A 405 -0.34 18.21 3.50
N MET A 406 -0.43 19.54 3.56
CA MET A 406 -0.73 20.38 2.40
C MET A 406 0.28 20.18 1.26
N GLY A 407 1.57 20.02 1.58
CA GLY A 407 2.61 19.76 0.58
C GLY A 407 2.39 18.46 -0.19
N LEU A 408 1.96 17.40 0.50
CA LEU A 408 1.60 16.11 -0.13
C LEU A 408 0.38 16.26 -1.05
N LEU A 409 -0.64 16.99 -0.61
CA LEU A 409 -1.83 17.27 -1.42
C LEU A 409 -1.45 17.97 -2.72
N LEU A 410 -0.64 19.03 -2.64
CA LEU A 410 -0.17 19.78 -3.82
C LEU A 410 0.64 18.89 -4.76
N ALA A 411 1.54 18.06 -4.23
CA ALA A 411 2.32 17.11 -5.03
C ALA A 411 1.42 16.09 -5.75
N ASN A 412 0.41 15.55 -5.08
CA ASN A 412 -0.53 14.61 -5.69
C ASN A 412 -1.36 15.25 -6.80
N ILE A 413 -1.84 16.49 -6.60
CA ILE A 413 -2.54 17.24 -7.64
C ILE A 413 -1.62 17.49 -8.86
N LEU A 414 -0.38 17.90 -8.60
CA LEU A 414 0.62 18.15 -9.63
C LEU A 414 0.88 16.91 -10.48
N ARG A 415 1.13 15.75 -9.84
CA ARG A 415 1.34 14.47 -10.50
C ARG A 415 0.13 14.02 -11.29
N ARG A 416 -1.08 14.19 -10.75
CA ARG A 416 -2.31 13.86 -11.48
C ARG A 416 -2.45 14.72 -12.74
N LYS A 417 -2.17 16.02 -12.67
CA LYS A 417 -2.16 16.88 -13.85
C LYS A 417 -1.10 16.44 -14.87
N ALA A 418 0.08 16.02 -14.42
CA ALA A 418 1.12 15.49 -15.29
C ALA A 418 0.70 14.17 -15.95
N ALA A 419 0.05 13.27 -15.21
CA ALA A 419 -0.52 12.04 -15.76
C ALA A 419 -1.55 12.33 -16.86
N HIS A 420 -2.42 13.32 -16.67
CA HIS A 420 -3.37 13.75 -17.71
C HIS A 420 -2.67 14.23 -18.99
N VAL A 421 -1.52 14.91 -18.88
CA VAL A 421 -0.75 15.30 -20.08
C VAL A 421 -0.28 14.07 -20.87
N VAL A 422 0.15 13.01 -20.19
CA VAL A 422 0.53 11.74 -20.84
C VAL A 422 -0.69 11.09 -21.51
N ILE A 423 -1.78 10.95 -20.77
CA ILE A 423 -3.01 10.27 -21.21
C ILE A 423 -3.68 11.01 -22.37
N ASP A 424 -3.84 12.32 -22.25
CA ASP A 424 -4.53 13.15 -23.26
C ASP A 424 -3.73 13.30 -24.57
N SER A 425 -2.41 13.10 -24.50
CA SER A 425 -1.53 13.11 -25.67
C SER A 425 -1.40 11.75 -26.35
N ALA A 426 -1.99 10.66 -25.82
CA ALA A 426 -1.92 9.32 -26.38
C ALA A 426 -2.60 9.24 -27.76
N LYS A 427 -2.09 8.33 -28.61
CA LYS A 427 -2.56 8.11 -30.02
C LYS A 427 -3.47 6.91 -30.11
#